data_97f4184b306f779b9d3232f3fab7ef3a
#
_entry.id   97f4184b306f779b9d3232f3fab7ef3a
#
_cell.length_a   1.000
_cell.length_b   1.000
_cell.length_c   1.000
_cell.angle_alpha   90.00
_cell.angle_beta   90.00
_cell.angle_gamma   90.00
#
_symmetry.space_group_name_H-M   'P 1'
#
loop_
_entity.id
_entity.type
_entity.pdbx_description
1 polymer ?
#
loop_
_entity_poly.entity_id
_entity_poly.type
_entity_poly.pdbx_seq_one_letter_code
_entity_poly.pdbx_strand_id
1 'polypeptide(L)'
;PLVEGLRSEVVLRSKDSQQIFPRINPLGYRDSVRIALQDLNPDKLNYNPLARSKFSKSVQRGMIVETRKVEVSATEEEIFQAFCSLGGSSGWYLNWGWRLRGFIDRIFGGIGLRKGRPDGMLSVGDAVDFWRVQSIERNSRLLLRAEMKVPGRAWLQFKVTDIDGNKSHLEQTAIFAPKGLFGLLYWYALYPVHGWIFGGLIKKIRNKSEMEFINANN
;
A
#
# COMPACT_ATOMS: atom_id res chain seq x y z
N PRO A 1 31.63 -3.01 14.74
CA PRO A 1 31.40 -1.77 15.52
C PRO A 1 29.97 -1.69 16.10
N LEU A 2 28.89 -1.97 15.32
CA LEU A 2 27.49 -1.91 15.79
C LEU A 2 27.17 -2.97 16.87
N VAL A 3 27.71 -4.17 16.72
CA VAL A 3 27.51 -5.28 17.70
C VAL A 3 28.27 -5.04 19.01
N GLU A 4 29.41 -4.37 18.98
CA GLU A 4 30.14 -3.98 20.18
C GLU A 4 29.42 -2.89 20.97
N GLY A 5 28.79 -1.94 20.28
CA GLY A 5 27.93 -0.92 20.92
C GLY A 5 26.75 -1.52 21.69
N LEU A 6 26.19 -2.64 21.21
CA LEU A 6 25.11 -3.35 21.90
C LEU A 6 25.55 -4.14 23.14
N ARG A 7 26.86 -4.39 23.31
CA ARG A 7 27.45 -5.03 24.50
C ARG A 7 27.82 -4.03 25.60
N SER A 8 27.85 -2.75 25.28
CA SER A 8 28.17 -1.71 26.24
C SER A 8 26.89 -1.30 26.98
N GLU A 9 26.92 -1.39 28.29
CA GLU A 9 25.85 -0.89 29.15
C GLU A 9 25.90 0.65 29.11
N VAL A 10 25.02 1.26 28.31
CA VAL A 10 24.86 2.72 28.28
C VAL A 10 23.86 3.12 29.35
N VAL A 11 24.38 3.44 30.54
CA VAL A 11 23.59 3.96 31.64
C VAL A 11 23.79 5.46 31.76
N LEU A 12 22.72 6.21 31.60
CA LEU A 12 22.69 7.64 31.94
C LEU A 12 22.76 7.75 33.47
N ARG A 13 23.93 8.14 34.00
CA ARG A 13 24.18 8.27 35.45
C ARG A 13 23.70 9.60 36.03
N SER A 14 23.33 10.55 35.19
CA SER A 14 22.87 11.87 35.63
C SER A 14 21.49 12.22 35.06
N LYS A 15 20.73 13.03 35.81
CA LYS A 15 19.44 13.58 35.38
C LYS A 15 19.59 14.95 34.70
N ASP A 16 20.76 15.29 34.23
CA ASP A 16 21.09 16.62 33.68
C ASP A 16 20.22 16.94 32.46
N SER A 17 19.85 15.93 31.66
CA SER A 17 18.94 16.11 30.54
C SER A 17 17.56 16.64 30.95
N GLN A 18 17.05 16.29 32.14
CA GLN A 18 15.78 16.81 32.65
C GLN A 18 15.92 18.25 33.17
N GLN A 19 17.11 18.64 33.64
CA GLN A 19 17.39 20.02 34.04
C GLN A 19 17.55 20.94 32.82
N ILE A 20 18.23 20.45 31.79
CA ILE A 20 18.46 21.22 30.54
C ILE A 20 17.16 21.31 29.72
N PHE A 21 16.34 20.24 29.72
CA PHE A 21 15.09 20.16 28.95
C PHE A 21 13.87 19.84 29.83
N PRO A 22 13.47 20.72 30.76
CA PRO A 22 12.43 20.44 31.77
C PRO A 22 11.04 20.20 31.17
N ARG A 23 10.81 20.61 29.91
CA ARG A 23 9.54 20.41 29.19
C ARG A 23 9.48 19.13 28.39
N ILE A 24 10.58 18.36 28.30
CA ILE A 24 10.63 17.12 27.55
C ILE A 24 10.51 15.94 28.53
N ASN A 25 9.39 15.23 28.45
CA ASN A 25 9.21 13.94 29.11
C ASN A 25 9.56 12.81 28.12
N PRO A 26 10.73 12.16 28.24
CA PRO A 26 11.10 11.06 27.36
C PRO A 26 10.13 9.89 27.56
N LEU A 27 9.65 9.36 26.44
CA LEU A 27 8.83 8.15 26.45
C LEU A 27 9.72 6.93 26.76
N GLY A 28 9.20 6.01 27.58
CA GLY A 28 9.81 4.70 27.75
C GLY A 28 9.85 3.93 26.43
N TYR A 29 10.82 3.00 26.30
CA TYR A 29 10.99 2.20 25.06
C TYR A 29 9.67 1.55 24.58
N ARG A 30 8.92 0.91 25.52
CA ARG A 30 7.64 0.26 25.18
C ARG A 30 6.60 1.23 24.65
N ASP A 31 6.52 2.42 25.23
CA ASP A 31 5.56 3.43 24.80
C ASP A 31 5.96 4.06 23.48
N SER A 32 7.25 4.32 23.27
CA SER A 32 7.80 4.77 21.99
C SER A 32 7.50 3.78 20.86
N VAL A 33 7.74 2.48 21.10
CA VAL A 33 7.42 1.42 20.13
C VAL A 33 5.91 1.33 19.88
N ARG A 34 5.09 1.41 20.95
CA ARG A 34 3.64 1.38 20.82
C ARG A 34 3.13 2.53 19.98
N ILE A 35 3.57 3.75 20.25
CA ILE A 35 3.20 4.95 19.49
C ILE A 35 3.67 4.84 18.03
N ALA A 36 4.90 4.42 17.79
CA ALA A 36 5.44 4.23 16.45
C ALA A 36 4.64 3.18 15.66
N LEU A 37 4.19 2.09 16.30
CA LEU A 37 3.36 1.07 15.67
C LEU A 37 1.90 1.52 15.45
N GLN A 38 1.37 2.40 16.31
CA GLN A 38 0.04 2.99 16.15
C GLN A 38 0.03 4.06 15.04
N ASP A 39 1.15 4.71 14.77
CA ASP A 39 1.28 5.75 13.76
C ASP A 39 1.52 5.20 12.32
N LEU A 40 1.43 3.88 12.13
CA LEU A 40 1.48 3.24 10.81
C LEU A 40 0.17 3.50 10.06
N ASN A 41 -0.01 4.75 9.64
CA ASN A 41 -1.16 5.19 8.85
C ASN A 41 -0.70 5.62 7.44
N PRO A 42 -1.17 4.93 6.38
CA PRO A 42 -0.87 5.30 4.99
C PRO A 42 -1.27 6.75 4.64
N ASP A 43 -2.32 7.29 5.26
CA ASP A 43 -2.77 8.66 5.00
C ASP A 43 -1.78 9.74 5.46
N LYS A 44 -0.85 9.38 6.36
CA LYS A 44 0.22 10.27 6.83
C LYS A 44 1.50 10.22 5.98
N LEU A 45 1.51 9.45 4.89
CA LEU A 45 2.64 9.41 3.99
C LEU A 45 2.70 10.68 3.14
N ASN A 46 3.92 11.20 2.98
CA ASN A 46 4.14 12.34 2.11
C ASN A 46 4.17 11.87 0.64
N TYR A 47 3.06 12.03 -0.03
CA TYR A 47 2.99 11.86 -1.48
C TYR A 47 3.52 13.14 -2.14
N ASN A 48 4.55 12.99 -2.99
CA ASN A 48 4.98 14.11 -3.83
C ASN A 48 4.26 14.01 -5.19
N PRO A 49 3.14 14.73 -5.39
CA PRO A 49 2.38 14.68 -6.63
C PRO A 49 3.17 15.23 -7.83
N LEU A 50 4.21 16.02 -7.57
CA LEU A 50 5.09 16.61 -8.59
C LEU A 50 6.27 15.70 -8.98
N ALA A 51 6.42 14.53 -8.38
CA ALA A 51 7.45 13.60 -8.80
C ALA A 51 7.22 13.15 -10.25
N ARG A 52 8.08 13.61 -11.15
CA ARG A 52 8.07 13.26 -12.59
C ARG A 52 8.44 11.80 -12.86
N SER A 53 8.89 11.07 -11.85
CA SER A 53 9.32 9.69 -12.01
C SER A 53 8.13 8.74 -12.18
N LYS A 54 8.17 7.92 -13.23
CA LYS A 54 7.21 6.85 -13.48
C LYS A 54 7.25 5.75 -12.39
N PHE A 55 8.34 5.67 -11.64
CA PHE A 55 8.55 4.72 -10.55
C PHE A 55 9.36 5.39 -9.43
N SER A 56 8.91 5.22 -8.19
CA SER A 56 9.66 5.62 -7.01
C SER A 56 9.56 4.56 -5.91
N LYS A 57 10.64 4.44 -5.12
CA LYS A 57 10.67 3.61 -3.92
C LYS A 57 11.30 4.41 -2.79
N SER A 58 10.67 4.41 -1.64
CA SER A 58 11.16 5.11 -0.45
C SER A 58 10.81 4.35 0.82
N VAL A 59 11.45 4.70 1.92
CA VAL A 59 11.05 4.26 3.26
C VAL A 59 10.59 5.50 4.02
N GLN A 60 9.34 5.49 4.44
CA GLN A 60 8.72 6.59 5.16
C GLN A 60 8.05 6.06 6.43
N ARG A 61 8.38 6.63 7.58
CA ARG A 61 7.80 6.25 8.88
C ARG A 61 7.86 4.73 9.15
N GLY A 62 8.96 4.07 8.74
CA GLY A 62 9.12 2.61 8.89
C GLY A 62 8.33 1.76 7.88
N MET A 63 7.62 2.38 6.95
CA MET A 63 6.91 1.71 5.86
C MET A 63 7.71 1.79 4.56
N ILE A 64 7.76 0.69 3.82
CA ILE A 64 8.28 0.65 2.46
C ILE A 64 7.16 1.09 1.53
N VAL A 65 7.43 2.11 0.74
CA VAL A 65 6.45 2.72 -0.19
C VAL A 65 7.00 2.59 -1.60
N GLU A 66 6.22 1.97 -2.47
CA GLU A 66 6.55 1.77 -3.88
C GLU A 66 5.42 2.31 -4.74
N THR A 67 5.71 3.35 -5.50
CA THR A 67 4.73 4.07 -6.32
C THR A 67 5.05 3.92 -7.80
N ARG A 68 4.03 3.62 -8.59
CA ARG A 68 4.04 3.63 -10.06
C ARG A 68 3.04 4.65 -10.54
N LYS A 69 3.44 5.43 -11.55
CA LYS A 69 2.62 6.47 -12.17
C LYS A 69 2.62 6.29 -13.68
N VAL A 70 1.44 6.35 -14.28
CA VAL A 70 1.23 6.30 -15.73
C VAL A 70 0.22 7.37 -16.14
N GLU A 71 0.42 7.91 -17.33
CA GLU A 71 -0.58 8.74 -18.00
C GLU A 71 -1.57 7.84 -18.74
N VAL A 72 -2.84 8.16 -18.68
CA VAL A 72 -3.96 7.41 -19.25
C VAL A 72 -4.84 8.37 -20.03
N SER A 73 -5.17 8.01 -21.27
CA SER A 73 -6.10 8.77 -22.12
C SER A 73 -7.54 8.39 -21.80
N ALA A 74 -7.99 8.83 -20.62
CA ALA A 74 -9.35 8.65 -20.11
C ALA A 74 -9.60 9.65 -18.98
N THR A 75 -10.86 9.87 -18.65
CA THR A 75 -11.30 10.75 -17.57
C THR A 75 -11.02 10.12 -16.18
N GLU A 76 -11.03 10.93 -15.12
CA GLU A 76 -10.92 10.44 -13.75
C GLU A 76 -11.99 9.41 -13.41
N GLU A 77 -13.22 9.59 -13.92
CA GLU A 77 -14.33 8.70 -13.63
C GLU A 77 -14.12 7.30 -14.22
N GLU A 78 -13.69 7.19 -15.48
CA GLU A 78 -13.44 5.90 -16.12
C GLU A 78 -12.29 5.15 -15.49
N ILE A 79 -11.21 5.86 -15.14
CA ILE A 79 -10.08 5.26 -14.42
C ILE A 79 -10.51 4.80 -13.02
N PHE A 80 -11.32 5.61 -12.33
CA PHE A 80 -11.86 5.25 -11.01
C PHE A 80 -12.74 4.00 -11.10
N GLN A 81 -13.64 3.93 -12.07
CA GLN A 81 -14.49 2.76 -12.30
C GLN A 81 -13.64 1.53 -12.65
N ALA A 82 -12.60 1.69 -13.48
CA ALA A 82 -11.73 0.60 -13.86
C ALA A 82 -11.00 -0.01 -12.64
N PHE A 83 -10.39 0.78 -11.76
CA PHE A 83 -9.73 0.21 -10.59
C PHE A 83 -10.72 -0.23 -9.51
N CYS A 84 -11.88 0.39 -9.38
CA CYS A 84 -12.94 -0.10 -8.50
C CYS A 84 -13.56 -1.42 -8.98
N SER A 85 -13.45 -1.76 -10.27
CA SER A 85 -13.94 -3.04 -10.81
C SER A 85 -13.01 -4.22 -10.59
N LEU A 86 -11.82 -4.03 -10.01
CA LEU A 86 -10.88 -5.11 -9.71
C LEU A 86 -11.47 -6.11 -8.70
N GLY A 87 -10.99 -7.35 -8.79
CA GLY A 87 -11.44 -8.44 -7.92
C GLY A 87 -12.71 -9.14 -8.42
N GLY A 88 -13.18 -10.14 -7.67
CA GLY A 88 -14.34 -10.96 -8.01
C GLY A 88 -14.24 -11.59 -9.40
N SER A 89 -15.29 -11.41 -10.22
CA SER A 89 -15.35 -11.93 -11.61
C SER A 89 -14.34 -11.26 -12.55
N SER A 90 -14.07 -9.96 -12.37
CA SER A 90 -13.09 -9.21 -13.19
C SER A 90 -11.64 -9.61 -12.90
N GLY A 91 -11.40 -10.21 -11.72
CA GLY A 91 -10.11 -10.70 -11.28
C GLY A 91 -9.04 -9.62 -11.15
N TRP A 92 -7.87 -10.07 -10.73
CA TRP A 92 -6.63 -9.28 -10.62
C TRP A 92 -5.70 -9.62 -11.79
N TYR A 93 -4.63 -8.81 -11.95
CA TYR A 93 -3.55 -9.22 -12.85
C TYR A 93 -2.85 -10.46 -12.27
N LEU A 94 -2.61 -11.48 -13.11
CA LEU A 94 -2.04 -12.79 -12.71
C LEU A 94 -2.85 -13.52 -11.62
N ASN A 95 -4.12 -13.78 -11.90
CA ASN A 95 -5.02 -14.50 -10.99
C ASN A 95 -4.43 -15.82 -10.44
N TRP A 96 -3.62 -16.54 -11.21
CA TRP A 96 -2.98 -17.78 -10.75
C TRP A 96 -1.97 -17.52 -9.62
N GLY A 97 -1.21 -16.44 -9.70
CA GLY A 97 -0.25 -16.04 -8.64
C GLY A 97 -0.96 -15.72 -7.33
N TRP A 98 -2.10 -15.02 -7.42
CA TRP A 98 -2.95 -14.73 -6.25
C TRP A 98 -3.59 -15.99 -5.69
N ARG A 99 -3.97 -16.97 -6.55
CA ARG A 99 -4.48 -18.28 -6.11
C ARG A 99 -3.42 -19.08 -5.36
N LEU A 100 -2.19 -19.13 -5.89
CA LEU A 100 -1.06 -19.77 -5.23
C LEU A 100 -0.77 -19.08 -3.88
N ARG A 101 -0.75 -17.76 -3.86
CA ARG A 101 -0.57 -17.00 -2.63
C ARG A 101 -1.66 -17.28 -1.61
N GLY A 102 -2.92 -17.34 -2.02
CA GLY A 102 -4.06 -17.66 -1.16
C GLY A 102 -3.98 -19.09 -0.60
N PHE A 103 -3.47 -20.05 -1.39
CA PHE A 103 -3.22 -21.40 -0.92
C PHE A 103 -2.15 -21.43 0.17
N ILE A 104 -1.02 -20.74 -0.05
CA ILE A 104 0.05 -20.61 0.95
C ILE A 104 -0.49 -19.95 2.22
N ASP A 105 -1.24 -18.87 2.10
CA ASP A 105 -1.85 -18.18 3.24
C ASP A 105 -2.74 -19.10 4.08
N ARG A 106 -3.52 -19.98 3.42
CA ARG A 106 -4.38 -20.96 4.09
C ARG A 106 -3.56 -22.01 4.86
N ILE A 107 -2.43 -22.47 4.33
CA ILE A 107 -1.53 -23.41 5.03
C ILE A 107 -1.03 -22.78 6.34
N PHE A 108 -0.75 -21.48 6.35
CA PHE A 108 -0.34 -20.75 7.56
C PHE A 108 -1.52 -20.26 8.42
N GLY A 109 -2.74 -20.78 8.18
CA GLY A 109 -3.95 -20.46 8.94
C GLY A 109 -4.47 -19.05 8.68
N GLY A 110 -4.17 -18.44 7.54
CA GLY A 110 -4.78 -17.21 7.05
C GLY A 110 -6.14 -17.44 6.41
N ILE A 111 -6.77 -16.33 5.97
CA ILE A 111 -8.11 -16.36 5.34
C ILE A 111 -8.11 -17.00 3.94
N GLY A 112 -6.94 -17.21 3.35
CA GLY A 112 -6.79 -17.67 1.99
C GLY A 112 -7.31 -16.64 0.97
N LEU A 113 -7.60 -17.12 -0.23
CA LEU A 113 -8.29 -16.32 -1.24
C LEU A 113 -9.80 -16.39 -0.96
N ARG A 114 -10.36 -15.38 -0.30
CA ARG A 114 -11.80 -15.16 -0.37
C ARG A 114 -12.11 -14.70 -1.78
N LYS A 115 -12.98 -15.43 -2.47
CA LYS A 115 -13.52 -14.97 -3.76
C LYS A 115 -14.77 -14.18 -3.45
N GLY A 116 -14.81 -12.96 -3.89
CA GLY A 116 -16.01 -12.16 -3.85
C GLY A 116 -15.73 -10.68 -3.66
N ARG A 117 -16.57 -9.91 -4.27
CA ARG A 117 -16.73 -8.48 -4.04
C ARG A 117 -18.23 -8.24 -3.97
N PRO A 118 -18.70 -7.20 -3.26
CA PRO A 118 -20.10 -6.80 -3.31
C PRO A 118 -20.48 -6.37 -4.73
N ASP A 119 -21.72 -6.60 -5.08
CA ASP A 119 -22.29 -6.06 -6.31
C ASP A 119 -22.46 -4.55 -6.20
N GLY A 120 -22.16 -3.84 -7.28
CA GLY A 120 -22.29 -2.38 -7.34
C GLY A 120 -21.05 -1.61 -6.89
N MET A 121 -21.26 -0.40 -6.38
CA MET A 121 -20.21 0.52 -5.93
C MET A 121 -19.60 0.06 -4.61
N LEU A 122 -18.28 0.14 -4.53
CA LEU A 122 -17.55 -0.18 -3.30
C LEU A 122 -17.81 0.86 -2.20
N SER A 123 -17.87 0.37 -0.97
CA SER A 123 -18.00 1.17 0.24
C SER A 123 -16.89 0.84 1.24
N VAL A 124 -16.62 1.76 2.16
CA VAL A 124 -15.66 1.51 3.24
C VAL A 124 -16.11 0.30 4.06
N GLY A 125 -15.18 -0.63 4.28
CA GLY A 125 -15.46 -1.89 4.98
C GLY A 125 -15.77 -3.07 4.06
N ASP A 126 -15.98 -2.86 2.76
CA ASP A 126 -16.21 -3.95 1.80
C ASP A 126 -14.98 -4.83 1.63
N ALA A 127 -15.24 -6.13 1.46
CA ALA A 127 -14.22 -7.10 1.10
C ALA A 127 -14.12 -7.23 -0.42
N VAL A 128 -12.91 -7.06 -0.95
CA VAL A 128 -12.58 -7.29 -2.36
C VAL A 128 -11.56 -8.41 -2.41
N ASP A 129 -12.01 -9.64 -2.51
CA ASP A 129 -11.21 -10.86 -2.38
C ASP A 129 -10.47 -10.90 -1.01
N PHE A 130 -9.17 -10.67 -1.00
CA PHE A 130 -8.34 -10.65 0.22
C PHE A 130 -8.00 -9.23 0.70
N TRP A 131 -8.60 -8.23 0.08
CA TRP A 131 -8.47 -6.84 0.45
C TRP A 131 -9.71 -6.33 1.18
N ARG A 132 -9.53 -5.36 2.06
CA ARG A 132 -10.60 -4.60 2.71
C ARG A 132 -10.51 -3.16 2.28
N VAL A 133 -11.60 -2.57 1.82
CA VAL A 133 -11.68 -1.14 1.52
C VAL A 133 -11.51 -0.37 2.83
N GLN A 134 -10.41 0.36 2.96
CA GLN A 134 -10.12 1.19 4.13
C GLN A 134 -10.63 2.62 3.95
N SER A 135 -10.43 3.20 2.77
CA SER A 135 -11.05 4.46 2.39
C SER A 135 -11.29 4.50 0.89
N ILE A 136 -12.29 5.26 0.50
CA ILE A 136 -12.65 5.51 -0.88
C ILE A 136 -13.10 6.96 -1.03
N GLU A 137 -12.54 7.65 -2.01
CA GLU A 137 -12.91 9.00 -2.41
C GLU A 137 -13.33 8.92 -3.87
N ARG A 138 -14.60 9.26 -4.13
CA ARG A 138 -15.19 9.11 -5.47
C ARG A 138 -14.37 9.87 -6.50
N ASN A 139 -14.14 9.23 -7.64
CA ASN A 139 -13.36 9.72 -8.78
C ASN A 139 -11.93 10.18 -8.43
N SER A 140 -11.39 9.80 -7.28
CA SER A 140 -10.06 10.24 -6.84
C SER A 140 -9.20 9.11 -6.27
N ARG A 141 -9.68 8.39 -5.24
CA ARG A 141 -8.81 7.48 -4.49
C ARG A 141 -9.53 6.23 -3.98
N LEU A 142 -8.82 5.10 -4.00
CA LEU A 142 -9.18 3.86 -3.35
C LEU A 142 -7.98 3.35 -2.54
N LEU A 143 -8.16 3.17 -1.23
CA LEU A 143 -7.17 2.56 -0.35
C LEU A 143 -7.66 1.21 0.15
N LEU A 144 -6.90 0.18 -0.15
CA LEU A 144 -7.16 -1.21 0.22
C LEU A 144 -6.15 -1.67 1.26
N ARG A 145 -6.63 -2.35 2.31
CA ARG A 145 -5.79 -3.00 3.32
C ARG A 145 -5.82 -4.51 3.11
N ALA A 146 -4.65 -5.16 3.09
CA ALA A 146 -4.56 -6.61 2.99
C ALA A 146 -5.04 -7.28 4.29
N GLU A 147 -5.87 -8.32 4.15
CA GLU A 147 -6.32 -9.17 5.25
C GLU A 147 -5.57 -10.51 5.32
N MET A 148 -4.71 -10.79 4.33
CA MET A 148 -3.84 -11.97 4.34
C MET A 148 -2.83 -11.91 5.49
N LYS A 149 -2.42 -13.08 5.99
CA LYS A 149 -1.31 -13.19 6.93
C LYS A 149 0.00 -12.88 6.22
N VAL A 150 0.55 -11.72 6.54
CA VAL A 150 1.86 -11.28 6.11
C VAL A 150 2.68 -10.90 7.35
N PRO A 151 4.01 -11.03 7.34
CA PRO A 151 4.83 -10.60 8.47
C PRO A 151 4.94 -9.05 8.52
N GLY A 152 3.79 -8.39 8.67
CA GLY A 152 3.64 -6.95 8.66
C GLY A 152 2.21 -6.52 8.39
N ARG A 153 2.06 -5.31 7.87
CA ARG A 153 0.80 -4.78 7.35
C ARG A 153 1.02 -4.30 5.93
N ALA A 154 0.07 -4.53 5.04
CA ALA A 154 0.17 -4.14 3.63
C ALA A 154 -1.06 -3.37 3.18
N TRP A 155 -0.83 -2.38 2.33
CA TRP A 155 -1.88 -1.60 1.68
C TRP A 155 -1.58 -1.45 0.20
N LEU A 156 -2.62 -1.28 -0.57
CA LEU A 156 -2.57 -0.93 -1.99
C LEU A 156 -3.48 0.27 -2.22
N GLN A 157 -2.92 1.34 -2.73
CA GLN A 157 -3.65 2.55 -3.05
C GLN A 157 -3.65 2.77 -4.54
N PHE A 158 -4.80 3.18 -5.06
CA PHE A 158 -4.95 3.77 -6.39
C PHE A 158 -5.40 5.22 -6.21
N LYS A 159 -4.80 6.09 -6.98
CA LYS A 159 -5.17 7.51 -7.04
C LYS A 159 -5.21 7.94 -8.50
N VAL A 160 -6.20 8.74 -8.84
CA VAL A 160 -6.30 9.39 -10.14
C VAL A 160 -6.27 10.90 -9.95
N THR A 161 -5.70 11.60 -10.91
CA THR A 161 -5.63 13.07 -10.90
C THR A 161 -5.76 13.54 -12.34
N ASP A 162 -6.71 14.39 -12.60
CA ASP A 162 -6.95 14.98 -13.92
C ASP A 162 -5.75 15.79 -14.41
N ILE A 163 -5.58 15.82 -15.75
CA ILE A 163 -4.58 16.63 -16.44
C ILE A 163 -5.28 17.70 -17.30
N ASP A 164 -6.24 17.28 -18.12
CA ASP A 164 -6.89 18.15 -19.10
C ASP A 164 -8.35 17.74 -19.45
N GLY A 165 -9.00 16.96 -18.59
CA GLY A 165 -10.36 16.46 -18.79
C GLY A 165 -10.46 15.18 -19.61
N ASN A 166 -9.53 14.92 -20.54
CA ASN A 166 -9.47 13.72 -21.39
C ASN A 166 -8.26 12.83 -21.07
N LYS A 167 -7.36 13.33 -20.24
CA LYS A 167 -6.17 12.63 -19.78
C LYS A 167 -6.01 12.77 -18.29
N SER A 168 -5.60 11.71 -17.65
CA SER A 168 -5.38 11.69 -16.21
C SER A 168 -4.12 10.92 -15.85
N HIS A 169 -3.58 11.21 -14.69
CA HIS A 169 -2.55 10.42 -14.08
C HIS A 169 -3.16 9.33 -13.21
N LEU A 170 -2.86 8.08 -13.50
CA LEU A 170 -3.11 6.95 -12.60
C LEU A 170 -1.84 6.67 -11.78
N GLU A 171 -1.99 6.70 -10.47
CA GLU A 171 -0.94 6.36 -9.51
C GLU A 171 -1.35 5.12 -8.71
N GLN A 172 -0.46 4.14 -8.67
CA GLN A 172 -0.59 2.92 -7.86
C GLN A 172 0.51 2.89 -6.84
N THR A 173 0.17 2.85 -5.56
CA THR A 173 1.12 2.81 -4.44
C THR A 173 0.93 1.54 -3.63
N ALA A 174 1.97 0.71 -3.58
CA ALA A 174 2.06 -0.42 -2.66
C ALA A 174 2.81 0.03 -1.41
N ILE A 175 2.22 -0.22 -0.24
CA ILE A 175 2.75 0.19 1.06
C ILE A 175 2.88 -1.05 1.92
N PHE A 176 4.03 -1.23 2.54
CA PHE A 176 4.28 -2.36 3.45
C PHE A 176 4.98 -1.89 4.72
N ALA A 177 4.38 -2.17 5.86
CA ALA A 177 4.96 -1.97 7.18
C ALA A 177 5.48 -3.31 7.69
N PRO A 178 6.79 -3.60 7.55
CA PRO A 178 7.37 -4.88 7.96
C PRO A 178 7.34 -5.04 9.48
N LYS A 179 7.06 -6.26 9.96
CA LYS A 179 7.19 -6.63 11.37
C LYS A 179 8.55 -7.28 11.59
N GLY A 180 9.52 -6.46 12.02
CA GLY A 180 10.87 -6.91 12.30
C GLY A 180 11.62 -7.43 11.05
N LEU A 181 12.69 -8.18 11.30
CA LEU A 181 13.56 -8.71 10.24
C LEU A 181 12.84 -9.65 9.28
N PHE A 182 11.95 -10.51 9.79
CA PHE A 182 11.17 -11.44 8.94
C PHE A 182 10.27 -10.70 7.94
N GLY A 183 9.72 -9.55 8.34
CA GLY A 183 8.95 -8.71 7.43
C GLY A 183 9.81 -8.12 6.30
N LEU A 184 11.02 -7.69 6.62
CA LEU A 184 11.97 -7.20 5.62
C LEU A 184 12.40 -8.29 4.65
N LEU A 185 12.80 -9.46 5.17
CA LEU A 185 13.20 -10.61 4.34
C LEU A 185 12.06 -11.03 3.40
N TYR A 186 10.84 -11.11 3.92
CA TYR A 186 9.64 -11.40 3.14
C TYR A 186 9.44 -10.41 1.99
N TRP A 187 9.54 -9.11 2.25
CA TRP A 187 9.38 -8.08 1.23
C TRP A 187 10.42 -8.21 0.13
N TYR A 188 11.70 -8.32 0.50
CA TYR A 188 12.79 -8.40 -0.49
C TYR A 188 12.80 -9.70 -1.27
N ALA A 189 12.44 -10.83 -0.67
CA ALA A 189 12.31 -12.10 -1.36
C ALA A 189 11.19 -12.07 -2.43
N LEU A 190 10.09 -11.37 -2.16
CA LEU A 190 8.98 -11.24 -3.09
C LEU A 190 9.09 -10.03 -4.03
N TYR A 191 10.11 -9.20 -3.87
CA TYR A 191 10.25 -7.95 -4.61
C TYR A 191 10.20 -8.11 -6.14
N PRO A 192 10.91 -9.09 -6.77
CA PRO A 192 10.82 -9.29 -8.22
C PRO A 192 9.40 -9.64 -8.69
N VAL A 193 8.70 -10.48 -7.91
CA VAL A 193 7.32 -10.90 -8.20
C VAL A 193 6.36 -9.72 -8.04
N HIS A 194 6.53 -8.92 -6.99
CA HIS A 194 5.75 -7.69 -6.78
C HIS A 194 5.94 -6.71 -7.94
N GLY A 195 7.17 -6.53 -8.43
CA GLY A 195 7.47 -5.67 -9.57
C GLY A 195 6.66 -6.05 -10.80
N TRP A 196 6.60 -7.34 -11.11
CA TRP A 196 5.87 -7.89 -12.23
C TRP A 196 4.34 -7.77 -12.05
N ILE A 197 3.81 -8.20 -10.90
CA ILE A 197 2.38 -8.14 -10.59
C ILE A 197 1.86 -6.71 -10.62
N PHE A 198 2.50 -5.79 -9.92
CA PHE A 198 2.05 -4.41 -9.83
C PHE A 198 2.24 -3.64 -11.15
N GLY A 199 3.33 -3.94 -11.87
CA GLY A 199 3.54 -3.38 -13.21
C GLY A 199 2.50 -3.84 -14.22
N GLY A 200 2.06 -5.08 -14.14
CA GLY A 200 0.97 -5.61 -14.97
C GLY A 200 -0.40 -5.09 -14.56
N LEU A 201 -0.63 -4.92 -13.25
CA LEU A 201 -1.90 -4.44 -12.73
C LEU A 201 -2.20 -3.01 -13.17
N ILE A 202 -1.23 -2.09 -13.06
CA ILE A 202 -1.42 -0.71 -13.50
C ILE A 202 -1.66 -0.61 -15.03
N LYS A 203 -1.00 -1.48 -15.82
CA LYS A 203 -1.24 -1.57 -17.27
C LYS A 203 -2.64 -2.11 -17.58
N LYS A 204 -3.11 -3.10 -16.83
CA LYS A 204 -4.46 -3.65 -16.99
C LYS A 204 -5.52 -2.58 -16.74
N ILE A 205 -5.37 -1.78 -15.67
CA ILE A 205 -6.28 -0.67 -15.36
C ILE A 205 -6.26 0.35 -16.50
N ARG A 206 -5.07 0.80 -16.92
CA ARG A 206 -4.93 1.75 -18.03
C ARG A 206 -5.64 1.28 -19.28
N ASN A 207 -5.34 0.07 -19.76
CA ASN A 207 -5.91 -0.45 -21.01
C ASN A 207 -7.44 -0.57 -20.92
N LYS A 208 -7.98 -0.95 -19.74
CA LYS A 208 -9.42 -1.02 -19.51
C LYS A 208 -10.06 0.37 -19.60
N SER A 209 -9.50 1.36 -18.91
CA SER A 209 -10.01 2.74 -18.91
C SER A 209 -10.00 3.36 -20.29
N GLU A 210 -8.90 3.18 -21.05
CA GLU A 210 -8.76 3.71 -22.42
C GLU A 210 -9.79 3.06 -23.37
N MET A 211 -10.08 1.76 -23.22
CA MET A 211 -11.12 1.10 -24.01
C MET A 211 -12.53 1.60 -23.65
N GLU A 212 -12.83 1.79 -22.36
CA GLU A 212 -14.12 2.31 -21.90
C GLU A 212 -14.34 3.75 -22.43
N PHE A 213 -13.30 4.60 -22.37
CA PHE A 213 -13.34 5.96 -22.90
C PHE A 213 -13.62 6.01 -24.42
N ILE A 214 -12.94 5.15 -25.21
CA ILE A 214 -13.18 5.06 -26.65
C ILE A 214 -14.61 4.63 -26.96
N ASN A 215 -15.12 3.62 -26.23
CA ASN A 215 -16.46 3.11 -26.45
C ASN A 215 -17.57 4.10 -26.04
N ALA A 216 -17.30 4.98 -25.08
CA ALA A 216 -18.24 6.01 -24.64
C ALA A 216 -18.31 7.21 -25.61
N ASN A 217 -17.26 7.43 -26.43
CA ASN A 217 -17.17 8.57 -27.34
C ASN A 217 -17.38 8.19 -28.84
N ASN A 218 -17.71 6.93 -29.14
CA ASN A 218 -18.14 6.43 -30.45
C ASN A 218 -19.63 6.16 -30.46
#